data_b81b668a0e6e66bff5e327d01fad478d
#
_entry.id   b81b668a0e6e66bff5e327d01fad478d
#
_cell.length_a   1.000
_cell.length_b   1.000
_cell.length_c   1.000
_cell.angle_alpha   90.00
_cell.angle_beta   90.00
_cell.angle_gamma   90.00
#
_symmetry.space_group_name_H-M   'P 1'
#
loop_
_entity.id
_entity.type
_entity.pdbx_description
1 polymer ?
#
loop_
_entity_poly.entity_id
_entity_poly.type
_entity_poly.pdbx_seq_one_letter_code
_entity_poly.pdbx_strand_id
1 'polypeptide(L)' 'DPAALKFLNTAAARLGWSARSTHRALRVARTIADLAGADAVGVGHVAEAVQYRRALRSGH' A
#
# COMPACT_ATOMS: atom_id res chain seq x y z
N ASP A 1 -4.47 -2.08 11.22
CA ASP A 1 -3.26 -2.73 11.74
C ASP A 1 -2.12 -1.73 11.82
N PRO A 2 -1.62 -1.42 13.03
CA PRO A 2 -0.54 -0.42 13.19
C PRO A 2 0.74 -0.77 12.41
N ALA A 3 1.06 -2.05 12.31
CA ALA A 3 2.25 -2.48 11.57
C ALA A 3 2.10 -2.18 10.08
N ALA A 4 0.90 -2.33 9.55
CA ALA A 4 0.63 -2.06 8.14
C ALA A 4 0.80 -0.57 7.84
N LEU A 5 0.28 0.30 8.70
CA LEU A 5 0.45 1.74 8.52
C LEU A 5 1.92 2.16 8.61
N LYS A 6 2.63 1.59 9.57
CA LYS A 6 4.04 1.89 9.73
C LYS A 6 4.83 1.46 8.49
N PHE A 7 4.52 0.28 7.98
CA PHE A 7 5.16 -0.22 6.75
C PHE A 7 4.89 0.72 5.58
N LEU A 8 3.63 1.15 5.43
CA LEU A 8 3.26 2.05 4.34
C LEU A 8 3.99 3.38 4.44
N ASN A 9 4.04 3.96 5.63
CA ASN A 9 4.71 5.25 5.82
C ASN A 9 6.20 5.14 5.53
N THR A 10 6.82 4.06 5.95
CA THR A 10 8.24 3.80 5.66
C THR A 10 8.49 3.68 4.17
N ALA A 11 7.66 2.91 3.49
CA ALA A 11 7.78 2.73 2.04
C ALA A 11 7.58 4.05 1.31
N ALA A 12 6.58 4.83 1.72
CA ALA A 12 6.31 6.12 1.11
C ALA A 12 7.49 7.07 1.23
N ALA A 13 8.11 7.10 2.42
CA ALA A 13 9.28 7.94 2.65
C ALA A 13 10.45 7.52 1.76
N ARG A 14 10.67 6.23 1.65
CA ARG A 14 11.78 5.70 0.84
C ARG A 14 11.58 5.96 -0.64
N LEU A 15 10.32 5.87 -1.10
CA LEU A 15 10.02 6.03 -2.52
C LEU A 15 9.71 7.48 -2.90
N GLY A 16 9.69 8.38 -1.93
CA GLY A 16 9.43 9.78 -2.18
C GLY A 16 7.99 10.08 -2.58
N TRP A 17 7.05 9.31 -2.06
CA TRP A 17 5.65 9.51 -2.38
C TRP A 17 5.09 10.74 -1.68
N SER A 18 4.16 11.42 -2.36
CA SER A 18 3.37 12.48 -1.74
C SER A 18 2.32 11.87 -0.80
N ALA A 19 1.70 12.71 0.04
CA ALA A 19 0.62 12.25 0.90
C ALA A 19 -0.53 11.69 0.08
N ARG A 20 -0.83 12.29 -1.06
CA ARG A 20 -1.89 11.80 -1.95
C ARG A 20 -1.58 10.39 -2.45
N SER A 21 -0.34 10.18 -2.92
CA SER A 21 0.06 8.87 -3.42
C SER A 21 0.02 7.83 -2.32
N THR A 22 0.46 8.20 -1.13
CA THR A 22 0.43 7.30 0.03
C THR A 22 -1.00 6.91 0.36
N HIS A 23 -1.91 7.87 0.36
CA HIS A 23 -3.30 7.62 0.65
C HIS A 23 -3.93 6.68 -0.40
N ARG A 24 -3.60 6.89 -1.66
CA ARG A 24 -4.11 6.03 -2.74
C ARG A 24 -3.62 4.61 -2.58
N ALA A 25 -2.35 4.43 -2.20
CA ALA A 25 -1.81 3.10 -1.96
C ALA A 25 -2.53 2.42 -0.80
N LEU A 26 -2.87 3.18 0.24
CA LEU A 26 -3.63 2.62 1.36
C LEU A 26 -5.01 2.13 0.91
N ARG A 27 -5.66 2.88 0.04
CA ARG A 27 -6.96 2.48 -0.50
C ARG A 27 -6.86 1.20 -1.33
N VAL A 28 -5.80 1.08 -2.10
CA VAL A 28 -5.57 -0.16 -2.87
C VAL A 28 -5.34 -1.33 -1.92
N ALA A 29 -4.55 -1.12 -0.86
CA ALA A 29 -4.30 -2.16 0.12
C ALA A 29 -5.60 -2.60 0.79
N ARG A 30 -6.49 -1.67 1.07
CA ARG A 30 -7.78 -1.99 1.65
C ARG A 30 -8.63 -2.84 0.70
N THR A 31 -8.61 -2.51 -0.57
CA THR A 31 -9.32 -3.30 -1.58
C THR A 31 -8.77 -4.71 -1.65
N ILE A 32 -7.43 -4.83 -1.62
CA ILE A 32 -6.79 -6.15 -1.63
C ILE A 32 -7.22 -6.96 -0.41
N ALA A 33 -7.24 -6.33 0.76
CA ALA A 33 -7.65 -6.99 1.99
C ALA A 33 -9.12 -7.46 1.91
N ASP A 34 -9.98 -6.60 1.36
CA ASP A 34 -11.39 -6.94 1.20
C ASP A 34 -11.57 -8.14 0.28
N LEU A 35 -10.85 -8.16 -0.83
CA LEU A 35 -10.92 -9.28 -1.77
C LEU A 35 -10.36 -10.57 -1.18
N ALA A 36 -9.44 -10.45 -0.24
CA ALA A 36 -8.88 -11.60 0.45
C ALA A 36 -9.76 -12.07 1.62
N GLY A 37 -10.82 -11.34 1.92
CA GLY A 37 -11.69 -11.68 3.04
C GLY A 37 -11.09 -11.35 4.39
N ALA A 38 -10.11 -10.47 4.44
CA ALA A 38 -9.44 -10.10 5.68
C ALA A 38 -10.25 -9.05 6.43
N ASP A 39 -10.24 -9.15 7.75
CA ASP A 39 -10.95 -8.18 8.60
C ASP A 39 -10.23 -6.84 8.68
N ALA A 40 -8.93 -6.84 8.47
CA ALA A 40 -8.13 -5.63 8.56
C ALA A 40 -7.02 -5.67 7.53
N VAL A 41 -6.51 -4.47 7.18
CA VAL A 41 -5.39 -4.35 6.25
C VAL A 41 -4.11 -4.75 6.97
N GLY A 42 -3.45 -5.79 6.48
CA GLY A 42 -2.19 -6.26 7.03
C GLY A 42 -1.00 -5.79 6.22
N VAL A 43 0.20 -6.06 6.74
CA VAL A 43 1.45 -5.71 6.06
C VAL A 43 1.52 -6.32 4.67
N GLY A 44 1.07 -7.56 4.51
CA GLY A 44 1.06 -8.23 3.21
C GLY A 44 0.24 -7.50 2.17
N HIS A 45 -0.92 -6.96 2.58
CA HIS A 45 -1.79 -6.22 1.66
C HIS A 45 -1.12 -4.91 1.25
N VAL A 46 -0.47 -4.23 2.18
CA VAL A 46 0.24 -2.99 1.89
C VAL A 46 1.43 -3.27 0.96
N ALA A 47 2.15 -4.37 1.20
CA ALA A 47 3.27 -4.75 0.36
C ALA A 47 2.83 -4.96 -1.09
N GLU A 48 1.70 -5.64 -1.29
CA GLU A 48 1.15 -5.82 -2.64
C GLU A 48 0.77 -4.50 -3.27
N ALA A 49 0.14 -3.61 -2.50
CA ALA A 49 -0.26 -2.30 -3.01
C ALA A 49 0.96 -1.48 -3.43
N VAL A 50 2.03 -1.53 -2.64
CA VAL A 50 3.27 -0.83 -2.96
C VAL A 50 3.87 -1.37 -4.26
N GLN A 51 3.92 -2.69 -4.42
CA GLN A 51 4.44 -3.30 -5.63
C GLN A 51 3.60 -2.96 -6.85
N TYR A 52 2.29 -2.98 -6.69
CA TYR A 52 1.37 -2.64 -7.77
C TYR A 52 1.62 -1.22 -8.26
N ARG A 53 1.77 -0.29 -7.33
CA ARG A 53 2.00 1.09 -7.69
C ARG A 53 3.36 1.30 -8.36
N ARG A 54 4.39 0.59 -7.89
CA ARG A 54 5.70 0.65 -8.51
C ARG A 54 5.66 0.10 -9.94
N ALA A 55 4.94 -0.99 -10.14
CA ALA A 55 4.79 -1.58 -11.46
C ALA A 55 4.09 -0.63 -12.41
N LEU A 56 3.06 0.08 -11.94
CA LEU A 56 2.36 1.05 -12.76
C LEU A 56 3.27 2.19 -13.20
N ARG A 57 4.14 2.63 -12.32
CA ARG A 57 5.05 3.72 -12.64
C ARG A 57 6.15 3.30 -13.61
N SER A 58 6.58 2.06 -13.49
CA SER A 58 7.67 1.54 -14.31
C SER A 58 7.18 0.93 -15.60
N GLY A 59 5.92 0.64 -15.66
CA GLY A 59 5.38 -0.25 -16.65
C GLY A 59 5.06 0.37 -17.99
N HIS A 60 5.55 1.57 -18.22
CA HIS A 60 5.27 2.14 -19.53
C HIS A 60 6.37 2.92 -20.13
#